data_e9edf397a5d2e723ee6b97c71f15b701
#
_entry.id   e9edf397a5d2e723ee6b97c71f15b701
#
_cell.length_a   1.000
_cell.length_b   1.000
_cell.length_c   1.000
_cell.angle_alpha   90.00
_cell.angle_beta   90.00
_cell.angle_gamma   90.00
#
_symmetry.space_group_name_H-M   'P 1'
#
loop_
_entity.id
_entity.type
_entity.pdbx_description
1 polymer ?
#
loop_
_entity_poly.entity_id
_entity_poly.type
_entity_poly.pdbx_seq_one_letter_code
_entity_poly.pdbx_strand_id
1 'polypeptide(L)'
;DMLVVAADNILFFSFQEFVDFAKSKQTSCIMCHEQPSVEKLQRTGVVVLDANNRVLNMEEKPPQPKSTWAVPPFYIYLKKDMPLVKSSVANGCGKDAPGNLAHYMVDNTTMHAWPMSAGRFDIGSLDTYYEACEKYGIRK
;
A
#
# COMPACT_ATOMS: atom_id res chain seq x y z
N ASP A 1 11.58 12.98 -2.09
CA ASP A 1 10.46 12.09 -1.84
C ASP A 1 10.45 11.01 -2.91
N MET A 2 9.92 9.85 -2.58
CA MET A 2 9.87 8.69 -3.47
C MET A 2 8.44 8.16 -3.51
N LEU A 3 7.87 8.02 -4.71
CA LEU A 3 6.62 7.31 -4.96
C LEU A 3 6.95 5.88 -5.41
N VAL A 4 6.43 4.90 -4.72
CA VAL A 4 6.54 3.47 -5.05
C VAL A 4 5.21 2.98 -5.59
N VAL A 5 5.24 2.34 -6.75
CA VAL A 5 4.05 1.90 -7.49
C VAL A 5 4.28 0.49 -8.02
N ALA A 6 3.39 -0.43 -7.70
CA ALA A 6 3.37 -1.73 -8.38
C ALA A 6 2.80 -1.59 -9.80
N ALA A 7 3.52 -2.11 -10.78
CA ALA A 7 3.20 -1.93 -12.20
C ALA A 7 2.15 -2.91 -12.75
N ASP A 8 1.72 -3.87 -11.95
CA ASP A 8 0.75 -4.92 -12.28
C ASP A 8 -0.70 -4.56 -11.91
N ASN A 9 -1.01 -3.26 -11.93
CA ASN A 9 -2.33 -2.75 -11.57
C ASN A 9 -2.88 -1.81 -12.65
N ILE A 10 -4.17 -1.95 -12.96
CA ILE A 10 -4.95 -0.94 -13.68
C ILE A 10 -5.65 -0.07 -12.64
N LEU A 11 -5.43 1.24 -12.69
CA LEU A 11 -5.94 2.19 -11.71
C LEU A 11 -7.06 3.03 -12.32
N PHE A 12 -8.10 3.29 -11.54
CA PHE A 12 -9.25 4.13 -11.94
C PHE A 12 -9.23 5.49 -11.25
N PHE A 13 -8.07 5.91 -10.76
CA PHE A 13 -7.82 7.19 -10.11
C PHE A 13 -6.45 7.74 -10.48
N SER A 14 -6.24 9.04 -10.22
CA SER A 14 -4.94 9.69 -10.36
C SER A 14 -4.15 9.64 -9.06
N PHE A 15 -2.83 9.44 -9.15
CA PHE A 15 -1.94 9.58 -7.98
C PHE A 15 -1.85 11.01 -7.44
N GLN A 16 -2.38 12.02 -8.15
CA GLN A 16 -2.31 13.42 -7.71
C GLN A 16 -2.93 13.61 -6.34
N GLU A 17 -4.12 13.03 -6.09
CA GLU A 17 -4.80 13.12 -4.79
C GLU A 17 -3.97 12.50 -3.66
N PHE A 18 -3.32 11.37 -3.92
CA PHE A 18 -2.43 10.72 -2.96
C PHE A 18 -1.18 11.55 -2.65
N VAL A 19 -0.59 12.17 -3.68
CA VAL A 19 0.55 13.08 -3.52
C VAL A 19 0.16 14.32 -2.72
N ASP A 20 -1.01 14.90 -3.00
CA ASP A 20 -1.50 16.08 -2.29
C ASP A 20 -1.85 15.76 -0.83
N PHE A 21 -2.41 14.57 -0.58
CA PHE A 21 -2.62 14.06 0.78
C PHE A 21 -1.30 13.97 1.55
N ALA A 22 -0.27 13.33 0.98
CA ALA A 22 1.04 13.19 1.62
C ALA A 22 1.68 14.56 1.91
N LYS A 23 1.57 15.52 0.99
CA LYS A 23 2.01 16.90 1.20
C LYS A 23 1.26 17.58 2.33
N SER A 24 -0.06 17.40 2.42
CA SER A 24 -0.88 17.99 3.49
C SER A 24 -0.54 17.43 4.86
N LYS A 25 -0.25 16.12 4.95
CA LYS A 25 0.12 15.45 6.19
C LYS A 25 1.59 15.67 6.59
N GLN A 26 2.45 16.01 5.63
CA GLN A 26 3.91 16.13 5.82
C GLN A 26 4.56 14.88 6.42
N THR A 27 4.01 13.72 6.09
CA THR A 27 4.49 12.40 6.52
C THR A 27 4.62 11.46 5.33
N SER A 28 5.42 10.43 5.47
CA SER A 28 5.36 9.27 4.57
C SER A 28 3.96 8.66 4.64
N CYS A 29 3.45 8.16 3.52
CA CYS A 29 2.07 7.70 3.40
C CYS A 29 1.96 6.36 2.68
N ILE A 30 0.92 5.63 3.00
CA ILE A 30 0.50 4.40 2.32
C ILE A 30 -0.90 4.58 1.76
N MET A 31 -1.26 3.86 0.71
CA MET A 31 -2.66 3.71 0.31
C MET A 31 -3.34 2.62 1.11
N CYS A 32 -4.65 2.74 1.28
CA CYS A 32 -5.48 1.67 1.83
C CYS A 32 -6.86 1.65 1.16
N HIS A 33 -7.55 0.53 1.29
CA HIS A 33 -8.95 0.38 0.88
C HIS A 33 -9.66 -0.61 1.79
N GLU A 34 -10.98 -0.49 1.91
CA GLU A 34 -11.76 -1.49 2.64
C GLU A 34 -11.78 -2.82 1.90
N GLN A 35 -11.52 -3.89 2.64
CA GLN A 35 -11.57 -5.27 2.18
C GLN A 35 -12.33 -6.12 3.20
N PRO A 36 -13.60 -6.50 2.91
CA PRO A 36 -14.41 -7.28 3.85
C PRO A 36 -14.01 -8.75 3.94
N SER A 37 -13.29 -9.29 2.95
CA SER A 37 -12.90 -10.70 2.92
C SER A 37 -11.65 -10.94 3.77
N VAL A 38 -11.77 -11.72 4.83
CA VAL A 38 -10.65 -12.16 5.70
C VAL A 38 -9.59 -12.91 4.90
N GLU A 39 -9.99 -13.79 3.98
CA GLU A 39 -9.05 -14.54 3.14
C GLU A 39 -8.17 -13.62 2.27
N LYS A 40 -8.73 -12.52 1.76
CA LYS A 40 -7.98 -11.54 0.98
C LYS A 40 -7.08 -10.70 1.88
N LEU A 41 -7.54 -10.33 3.07
CA LEU A 41 -6.72 -9.62 4.07
C LEU A 41 -5.51 -10.44 4.51
N GLN A 42 -5.63 -11.76 4.63
CA GLN A 42 -4.52 -12.66 4.96
C GLN A 42 -3.43 -12.76 3.87
N ARG A 43 -3.67 -12.17 2.69
CA ARG A 43 -2.74 -12.19 1.55
C ARG A 43 -2.12 -10.83 1.23
N THR A 44 -2.43 -9.80 1.99
CA THR A 44 -1.96 -8.42 1.77
C THR A 44 -1.55 -7.78 3.08
N GLY A 45 -0.93 -6.60 3.00
CA GLY A 45 -0.73 -5.76 4.18
C GLY A 45 -2.06 -5.30 4.77
N VAL A 46 -2.15 -5.21 6.09
CA VAL A 46 -3.33 -4.73 6.82
C VAL A 46 -2.90 -3.65 7.80
N VAL A 47 -3.65 -2.55 7.86
CA VAL A 47 -3.37 -1.43 8.77
C VAL A 47 -4.51 -1.16 9.72
N VAL A 48 -4.15 -0.70 10.91
CA VAL A 48 -5.07 -0.11 11.90
C VAL A 48 -4.87 1.39 11.89
N LEU A 49 -5.95 2.16 11.77
CA LEU A 49 -5.93 3.61 11.64
C LEU A 49 -6.62 4.28 12.83
N ASP A 50 -6.19 5.49 13.17
CA ASP A 50 -6.95 6.40 14.02
C ASP A 50 -7.95 7.24 13.20
N ALA A 51 -8.70 8.10 13.88
CA ALA A 51 -9.70 8.98 13.28
C ALA A 51 -9.11 10.01 12.28
N ASN A 52 -7.80 10.24 12.30
CA ASN A 52 -7.09 11.17 11.42
C ASN A 52 -6.34 10.46 10.28
N ASN A 53 -6.59 9.17 10.10
CA ASN A 53 -5.90 8.28 9.15
C ASN A 53 -4.40 8.09 9.48
N ARG A 54 -3.97 8.33 10.72
CA ARG A 54 -2.64 7.94 11.17
C ARG A 54 -2.58 6.44 11.31
N VAL A 55 -1.52 5.83 10.81
CA VAL A 55 -1.28 4.40 10.94
C VAL A 55 -0.80 4.09 12.35
N LEU A 56 -1.57 3.29 13.08
CA LEU A 56 -1.27 2.85 14.45
C LEU A 56 -0.53 1.50 14.45
N ASN A 57 -0.82 0.65 13.49
CA ASN A 57 -0.20 -0.66 13.33
C ASN A 57 -0.26 -1.08 11.85
N MET A 58 0.72 -1.83 11.39
CA MET A 58 0.71 -2.49 10.10
C MET A 58 1.25 -3.91 10.24
N GLU A 59 0.59 -4.87 9.61
CA GLU A 59 1.02 -6.25 9.55
C GLU A 59 0.98 -6.73 8.09
N GLU A 60 2.05 -7.38 7.64
CA GLU A 60 2.10 -7.99 6.30
C GLU A 60 1.56 -9.41 6.36
N LYS A 61 0.50 -9.70 5.58
CA LYS A 61 -0.16 -11.01 5.49
C LYS A 61 -0.51 -11.61 6.86
N PRO A 62 -1.23 -10.89 7.72
CA PRO A 62 -1.52 -11.36 9.06
C PRO A 62 -2.45 -12.58 9.05
N PRO A 63 -2.18 -13.63 9.84
CA PRO A 63 -3.09 -14.78 9.94
C PRO A 63 -4.43 -14.41 10.59
N GLN A 64 -4.45 -13.36 11.40
CA GLN A 64 -5.64 -12.80 12.05
C GLN A 64 -5.66 -11.28 11.84
N PRO A 65 -6.28 -10.78 10.76
CA PRO A 65 -6.33 -9.34 10.46
C PRO A 65 -7.04 -8.56 11.58
N LYS A 66 -6.44 -7.46 12.03
CA LYS A 66 -6.98 -6.61 13.10
C LYS A 66 -7.92 -5.51 12.61
N SER A 67 -8.07 -5.36 11.30
CA SER A 67 -8.96 -4.40 10.66
C SER A 67 -9.36 -4.88 9.27
N THR A 68 -10.25 -4.13 8.61
CA THR A 68 -10.64 -4.33 7.21
C THR A 68 -9.84 -3.47 6.22
N TRP A 69 -8.85 -2.72 6.68
CA TRP A 69 -8.05 -1.83 5.85
C TRP A 69 -6.88 -2.56 5.20
N ALA A 70 -7.05 -2.96 3.94
CA ALA A 70 -6.00 -3.57 3.12
C ALA A 70 -5.06 -2.53 2.51
N VAL A 71 -3.78 -2.87 2.41
CA VAL A 71 -2.73 -2.01 1.85
C VAL A 71 -2.30 -2.54 0.48
N PRO A 72 -2.67 -1.88 -0.62
CA PRO A 72 -2.09 -2.16 -1.92
C PRO A 72 -0.65 -1.61 -1.98
N PRO A 73 0.19 -2.10 -2.90
CA PRO A 73 1.61 -1.74 -2.93
C PRO A 73 1.86 -0.35 -3.57
N PHE A 74 1.29 0.69 -2.95
CA PHE A 74 1.46 2.09 -3.31
C PHE A 74 1.87 2.90 -2.09
N TYR A 75 3.08 3.48 -2.12
CA TYR A 75 3.68 4.16 -0.99
C TYR A 75 4.31 5.48 -1.41
N ILE A 76 4.27 6.48 -0.53
CA ILE A 76 5.08 7.69 -0.63
C ILE A 76 6.00 7.74 0.59
N TYR A 77 7.31 7.74 0.35
CA TYR A 77 8.31 7.92 1.39
C TYR A 77 8.94 9.31 1.24
N LEU A 78 8.85 10.14 2.28
CA LEU A 78 9.42 11.47 2.27
C LEU A 78 10.95 11.40 2.37
N LYS A 79 11.62 12.39 1.79
CA LYS A 79 13.08 12.51 1.80
C LYS A 79 13.68 12.42 3.22
N LYS A 80 13.00 13.01 4.21
CA LYS A 80 13.41 12.96 5.62
C LYS A 80 13.45 11.55 6.21
N ASP A 81 12.60 10.64 5.69
CA ASP A 81 12.47 9.26 6.17
C ASP A 81 13.33 8.26 5.35
N MET A 82 13.99 8.71 4.26
CA MET A 82 14.84 7.86 3.42
C MET A 82 16.00 7.16 4.18
N PRO A 83 16.58 7.72 5.24
CA PRO A 83 17.57 7.00 6.05
C PRO A 83 17.01 5.70 6.66
N LEU A 84 15.69 5.65 6.99
CA LEU A 84 15.03 4.44 7.49
C LEU A 84 14.96 3.33 6.45
N VAL A 85 14.79 3.66 5.16
CA VAL A 85 14.82 2.69 4.06
C VAL A 85 16.17 1.96 4.03
N LYS A 86 17.26 2.70 4.23
CA LYS A 86 18.61 2.13 4.28
C LYS A 86 18.81 1.28 5.54
N SER A 87 18.37 1.77 6.70
CA SER A 87 18.51 1.03 7.97
C SER A 87 17.61 -0.19 8.05
N SER A 88 16.46 -0.22 7.37
CA SER A 88 15.57 -1.39 7.36
C SER A 88 16.28 -2.64 6.87
N VAL A 89 17.08 -2.52 5.82
CA VAL A 89 17.87 -3.64 5.27
C VAL A 89 18.93 -4.12 6.26
N ALA A 90 19.61 -3.19 6.96
CA ALA A 90 20.60 -3.53 7.97
C ALA A 90 19.97 -4.20 9.21
N ASN A 91 18.73 -3.87 9.53
CA ASN A 91 17.98 -4.39 10.68
C ASN A 91 17.14 -5.65 10.35
N GLY A 92 17.42 -6.30 9.22
CA GLY A 92 16.80 -7.60 8.89
C GLY A 92 15.36 -7.51 8.39
N CYS A 93 14.91 -6.33 7.91
CA CYS A 93 13.63 -6.21 7.24
C CYS A 93 13.56 -7.18 6.05
N GLY A 94 12.48 -7.93 5.94
CA GLY A 94 12.24 -8.84 4.82
C GLY A 94 12.28 -8.10 3.47
N LYS A 95 12.86 -8.75 2.46
CA LYS A 95 13.07 -8.16 1.12
C LYS A 95 12.14 -8.75 0.06
N ASP A 96 11.31 -9.69 0.45
CA ASP A 96 10.41 -10.46 -0.41
C ASP A 96 9.10 -9.73 -0.75
N ALA A 97 8.72 -8.75 0.07
CA ALA A 97 7.52 -7.94 -0.15
C ALA A 97 7.73 -6.47 0.22
N PRO A 98 7.24 -5.51 -0.59
CA PRO A 98 7.36 -4.09 -0.27
C PRO A 98 6.59 -3.69 1.00
N GLY A 99 5.60 -4.47 1.41
CA GLY A 99 4.86 -4.29 2.66
C GLY A 99 5.73 -4.45 3.91
N ASN A 100 6.80 -5.25 3.85
CA ASN A 100 7.75 -5.37 4.97
C ASN A 100 8.46 -4.03 5.26
N LEU A 101 8.85 -3.30 4.22
CA LEU A 101 9.40 -1.96 4.39
C LEU A 101 8.37 -1.00 5.00
N ALA A 102 7.13 -1.04 4.51
CA ALA A 102 6.08 -0.18 5.04
C ALA A 102 5.79 -0.48 6.52
N HIS A 103 5.78 -1.75 6.92
CA HIS A 103 5.69 -2.16 8.34
C HIS A 103 6.85 -1.55 9.14
N TYR A 104 8.10 -1.76 8.70
CA TYR A 104 9.28 -1.19 9.37
C TYR A 104 9.19 0.34 9.50
N MET A 105 8.70 1.03 8.46
CA MET A 105 8.52 2.48 8.49
C MET A 105 7.47 2.90 9.51
N VAL A 106 6.34 2.18 9.61
CA VAL A 106 5.28 2.43 10.61
C VAL A 106 5.83 2.36 12.04
N ASP A 107 6.71 1.41 12.31
CA ASP A 107 7.33 1.24 13.63
C ASP A 107 8.37 2.33 13.97
N ASN A 108 8.94 3.00 12.97
CA ASN A 108 10.07 3.91 13.15
C ASN A 108 9.79 5.38 12.80
N THR A 109 8.65 5.69 12.19
CA THR A 109 8.22 7.06 11.89
C THR A 109 6.70 7.18 11.86
N THR A 110 6.20 8.40 11.91
CA THR A 110 4.77 8.64 11.75
C THR A 110 4.39 8.49 10.28
N MET A 111 3.41 7.62 10.00
CA MET A 111 2.81 7.47 8.68
C MET A 111 1.30 7.70 8.71
N HIS A 112 0.74 8.14 7.61
CA HIS A 112 -0.70 8.22 7.38
C HIS A 112 -1.12 7.32 6.23
N ALA A 113 -2.37 6.86 6.26
CA ALA A 113 -2.95 6.08 5.17
C ALA A 113 -3.98 6.92 4.41
N TRP A 114 -3.91 6.88 3.08
CA TRP A 114 -4.88 7.53 2.21
C TRP A 114 -5.88 6.47 1.69
N PRO A 115 -7.17 6.57 2.07
CA PRO A 115 -8.20 5.72 1.49
C PRO A 115 -8.35 6.01 0.00
N MET A 116 -8.23 4.98 -0.84
CA MET A 116 -8.35 5.11 -2.29
C MET A 116 -9.70 5.71 -2.68
N SER A 117 -9.70 6.71 -3.57
CA SER A 117 -10.90 7.38 -4.07
C SER A 117 -11.71 6.54 -5.07
N ALA A 118 -11.05 5.57 -5.71
CA ALA A 118 -11.67 4.65 -6.66
C ALA A 118 -10.97 3.28 -6.66
N GLY A 119 -11.53 2.32 -7.41
CA GLY A 119 -11.02 0.96 -7.46
C GLY A 119 -9.71 0.81 -8.25
N ARG A 120 -9.16 -0.39 -8.14
CA ARG A 120 -8.05 -0.89 -8.96
C ARG A 120 -8.35 -2.30 -9.43
N PHE A 121 -7.69 -2.73 -10.49
CA PHE A 121 -7.70 -4.11 -10.95
C PHE A 121 -6.27 -4.66 -10.86
N ASP A 122 -6.09 -5.72 -10.10
CA ASP A 122 -4.80 -6.36 -9.85
C ASP A 122 -4.55 -7.48 -10.85
N ILE A 123 -3.41 -7.44 -11.55
CA ILE A 123 -3.03 -8.44 -12.57
C ILE A 123 -1.95 -9.34 -11.98
N GLY A 124 -2.34 -10.18 -11.02
CA GLY A 124 -1.41 -11.07 -10.31
C GLY A 124 -1.30 -12.50 -10.89
N SER A 125 -2.04 -12.83 -11.97
CA SER A 125 -2.06 -14.16 -12.59
C SER A 125 -2.38 -14.07 -14.08
N LEU A 126 -2.18 -15.18 -14.81
CA LEU A 126 -2.59 -15.29 -16.22
C LEU A 126 -4.12 -15.12 -16.38
N ASP A 127 -4.91 -15.65 -15.46
CA ASP A 127 -6.35 -15.54 -15.50
C ASP A 127 -6.80 -14.09 -15.36
N THR A 128 -6.25 -13.35 -14.38
CA THR A 128 -6.54 -11.91 -14.22
C THR A 128 -6.00 -11.08 -15.38
N TYR A 129 -4.91 -11.50 -16.02
CA TYR A 129 -4.43 -10.86 -17.24
C TYR A 129 -5.42 -11.00 -18.40
N TYR A 130 -5.95 -12.20 -18.65
CA TYR A 130 -6.95 -12.41 -19.68
C TYR A 130 -8.25 -11.68 -19.37
N GLU A 131 -8.70 -11.70 -18.13
CA GLU A 131 -9.86 -10.91 -17.67
C GLU A 131 -9.66 -9.41 -17.93
N ALA A 132 -8.47 -8.88 -17.65
CA ALA A 132 -8.14 -7.48 -17.93
C ALA A 132 -8.18 -7.18 -19.44
N CYS A 133 -7.67 -8.08 -20.29
CA CYS A 133 -7.71 -7.93 -21.73
C CYS A 133 -9.15 -7.88 -22.27
N GLU A 134 -10.02 -8.75 -21.79
CA GLU A 134 -11.43 -8.78 -22.16
C GLU A 134 -12.18 -7.53 -21.69
N LYS A 135 -12.00 -7.16 -20.45
CA LYS A 135 -12.76 -6.09 -19.79
C LYS A 135 -12.33 -4.69 -20.21
N TYR A 136 -11.04 -4.49 -20.44
CA TYR A 136 -10.46 -3.16 -20.70
C TYR A 136 -9.96 -2.97 -22.15
N GLY A 137 -10.25 -3.92 -23.04
CA GLY A 137 -10.15 -3.70 -24.47
C GLY A 137 -8.74 -3.56 -25.01
N ILE A 138 -7.74 -4.22 -24.42
CA ILE A 138 -6.43 -4.41 -25.07
C ILE A 138 -6.64 -5.41 -26.19
N ARG A 139 -7.19 -4.93 -27.31
CA ARG A 139 -7.26 -5.72 -28.55
C ARG A 139 -5.83 -5.90 -29.06
N LYS A 140 -5.46 -7.15 -29.29
CA LYS A 140 -4.24 -7.48 -30.04
C LYS A 140 -4.31 -6.92 -31.46
#